data_8436f1e307a594324101dc622bdd1d33
#
_entry.id   8436f1e307a594324101dc622bdd1d33
#
_cell.length_a   1.000
_cell.length_b   1.000
_cell.length_c   1.000
_cell.angle_alpha   90.00
_cell.angle_beta   90.00
_cell.angle_gamma   90.00
#
_symmetry.space_group_name_H-M   'P 1'
#
loop_
_entity.id
_entity.type
_entity.pdbx_description
1 polymer ?
#
loop_
_entity_poly.entity_id
_entity_poly.type
_entity_poly.pdbx_seq_one_letter_code
_entity_poly.pdbx_strand_id
1 'polypeptide(L)'
;MVKRKLDEALIYFNPLNQSDFQDVSYRNDPASIGANAVINMAVKPITAADKFELAVVFVPMWGSNTPEQEAIHIQSIREEIYQLKKVSSNLRIADFGNLKTGKTQEETLFILQEVCTLLFHLSVNVIILGECQSLTIAAMRSLKEFENNINIAHIDSRIDLSVDDDIPSPEFYLNDIIEKESSHLYNISCIGYQSYFVDQRQLNRLSELYFENYRLGLVRENLETAEPLLRDADLISFDMSAIKTADAPGVQKSSPNGFFSDEACRLTRYAGISDRVKCLGIYGFNLDCDNNSQTSRLMAQMVWYYFEGFINRKHEYPS
;
A
#
# COMPACT_ATOMS: atom_id res chain seq x y z
N MET A 1 11.91 17.81 -18.12
CA MET A 1 11.51 16.39 -17.93
C MET A 1 10.61 16.24 -16.73
N VAL A 2 10.99 16.62 -15.51
CA VAL A 2 10.19 16.50 -14.26
C VAL A 2 8.80 17.12 -14.39
N LYS A 3 8.69 18.39 -14.84
CA LYS A 3 7.40 19.08 -15.02
C LYS A 3 6.42 18.29 -15.89
N ARG A 4 6.89 17.77 -17.02
CA ARG A 4 6.03 17.02 -17.95
C ARG A 4 5.50 15.74 -17.30
N LYS A 5 6.35 14.98 -16.60
CA LYS A 5 5.92 13.73 -15.93
C LYS A 5 4.93 13.98 -14.79
N LEU A 6 5.13 15.07 -14.03
CA LEU A 6 4.18 15.45 -12.98
C LEU A 6 2.82 15.85 -13.55
N ASP A 7 2.82 16.69 -14.60
CA ASP A 7 1.61 17.10 -15.28
C ASP A 7 0.86 15.88 -15.88
N GLU A 8 1.59 14.92 -16.44
CA GLU A 8 1.06 13.63 -16.94
C GLU A 8 0.45 12.79 -15.80
N ALA A 9 1.10 12.70 -14.64
CA ALA A 9 0.57 11.96 -13.50
C ALA A 9 -0.73 12.57 -12.95
N LEU A 10 -0.79 13.90 -12.84
CA LEU A 10 -1.97 14.62 -12.32
C LEU A 10 -3.24 14.40 -13.14
N ILE A 11 -3.14 14.06 -14.44
CA ILE A 11 -4.29 13.76 -15.29
C ILE A 11 -5.11 12.58 -14.76
N TYR A 12 -4.46 11.64 -14.08
CA TYR A 12 -5.07 10.43 -13.55
C TYR A 12 -5.75 10.62 -12.19
N PHE A 13 -5.75 11.82 -11.62
CA PHE A 13 -6.34 12.09 -10.32
C PHE A 13 -7.53 13.06 -10.40
N ASN A 14 -8.47 12.86 -9.49
CA ASN A 14 -9.47 13.86 -9.14
C ASN A 14 -8.89 14.69 -7.98
N PRO A 15 -8.67 16.00 -8.18
CA PRO A 15 -8.18 16.87 -7.12
C PRO A 15 -9.21 16.97 -5.99
N LEU A 16 -8.73 17.22 -4.78
CA LEU A 16 -9.58 17.37 -3.61
C LEU A 16 -10.21 18.76 -3.52
N ASN A 17 -11.43 18.83 -3.00
CA ASN A 17 -12.12 20.05 -2.65
C ASN A 17 -12.11 20.26 -1.14
N GLN A 18 -12.35 21.50 -0.71
CA GLN A 18 -12.45 21.77 0.72
C GLN A 18 -13.65 21.10 1.37
N SER A 19 -14.72 20.90 0.62
CA SER A 19 -15.95 20.22 1.03
C SER A 19 -15.75 18.71 1.28
N ASP A 20 -14.68 18.12 0.78
CA ASP A 20 -14.40 16.68 0.94
C ASP A 20 -13.95 16.34 2.37
N PHE A 21 -13.58 17.32 3.17
CA PHE A 21 -13.07 17.15 4.53
C PHE A 21 -14.14 17.45 5.58
N GLN A 22 -14.38 16.50 6.48
CA GLN A 22 -15.26 16.69 7.63
C GLN A 22 -14.57 17.48 8.77
N ASP A 23 -13.30 17.17 9.02
CA ASP A 23 -12.47 17.84 10.00
C ASP A 23 -11.27 18.51 9.32
N VAL A 24 -11.15 19.82 9.52
CA VAL A 24 -10.04 20.63 9.01
C VAL A 24 -9.18 21.21 10.15
N SER A 25 -9.37 20.72 11.37
CA SER A 25 -8.64 21.20 12.56
C SER A 25 -7.12 21.03 12.44
N TYR A 26 -6.67 19.98 11.70
CA TYR A 26 -5.27 19.75 11.39
C TYR A 26 -4.58 20.95 10.72
N ARG A 27 -5.32 21.78 9.97
CA ARG A 27 -4.78 22.98 9.30
C ARG A 27 -4.27 24.03 10.28
N ASN A 28 -4.85 24.06 11.48
CA ASN A 28 -4.47 24.99 12.55
C ASN A 28 -3.33 24.46 13.41
N ASP A 29 -2.90 23.22 13.16
CA ASP A 29 -1.78 22.59 13.88
C ASP A 29 -0.56 22.49 12.96
N PRO A 30 0.44 23.37 13.10
CA PRO A 30 1.63 23.38 12.26
C PRO A 30 2.50 22.11 12.40
N ALA A 31 2.22 21.27 13.41
CA ALA A 31 2.89 20.00 13.60
C ALA A 31 2.17 18.83 12.89
N SER A 32 0.96 19.02 12.37
CA SER A 32 0.20 17.97 11.70
C SER A 32 0.77 17.63 10.31
N ILE A 33 0.54 16.39 9.86
CA ILE A 33 0.88 15.98 8.48
C ILE A 33 0.09 16.82 7.50
N GLY A 34 -1.23 16.96 7.68
CA GLY A 34 -2.11 17.65 6.74
C GLY A 34 -1.82 19.14 6.56
N ALA A 35 -1.23 19.82 7.57
CA ALA A 35 -0.78 21.21 7.42
C ALA A 35 0.54 21.33 6.65
N ASN A 36 1.29 20.23 6.49
CA ASN A 36 2.61 20.23 5.88
C ASN A 36 2.68 19.42 4.57
N ALA A 37 1.68 18.62 4.27
CA ALA A 37 1.62 17.84 3.03
C ALA A 37 1.39 18.72 1.80
N VAL A 38 1.94 18.29 0.67
CA VAL A 38 1.68 18.86 -0.65
C VAL A 38 0.40 18.20 -1.19
N ILE A 39 -0.71 18.89 -1.13
CA ILE A 39 -2.03 18.34 -1.46
C ILE A 39 -2.52 18.89 -2.79
N ASN A 40 -2.95 18.01 -3.69
CA ASN A 40 -3.57 18.38 -4.96
C ASN A 40 -5.02 18.85 -4.74
N MET A 41 -5.18 20.13 -4.51
CA MET A 41 -6.49 20.76 -4.33
C MET A 41 -6.98 21.38 -5.65
N ALA A 42 -8.29 21.32 -5.91
CA ALA A 42 -8.88 21.95 -7.11
C ALA A 42 -8.56 23.46 -7.21
N VAL A 43 -8.48 24.14 -6.07
CA VAL A 43 -8.11 25.57 -6.00
C VAL A 43 -6.61 25.83 -5.98
N LYS A 44 -5.80 24.82 -5.67
CA LYS A 44 -4.33 24.89 -5.61
C LYS A 44 -3.74 23.53 -6.00
N PRO A 45 -3.60 23.27 -7.30
CA PRO A 45 -3.02 22.01 -7.78
C PRO A 45 -1.51 21.93 -7.44
N ILE A 46 -1.00 20.70 -7.37
CA ILE A 46 0.45 20.42 -7.27
C ILE A 46 1.13 20.93 -8.53
N THR A 47 2.32 21.49 -8.37
CA THR A 47 3.13 22.03 -9.47
C THR A 47 4.56 21.46 -9.44
N ALA A 48 5.29 21.65 -10.52
CA ALA A 48 6.70 21.22 -10.60
C ALA A 48 7.64 21.97 -9.64
N ALA A 49 7.18 23.03 -8.99
CA ALA A 49 7.93 23.74 -7.95
C ALA A 49 7.83 23.01 -6.58
N ASP A 50 6.81 22.20 -6.40
CA ASP A 50 6.61 21.43 -5.19
C ASP A 50 7.58 20.23 -5.18
N LYS A 51 8.21 20.00 -4.02
CA LYS A 51 9.14 18.89 -3.80
C LYS A 51 8.53 17.92 -2.82
N PHE A 52 8.66 16.64 -3.09
CA PHE A 52 8.22 15.55 -2.22
C PHE A 52 9.03 14.30 -2.50
N GLU A 53 9.25 13.48 -1.51
CA GLU A 53 9.97 12.20 -1.55
C GLU A 53 9.02 11.01 -1.48
N LEU A 54 7.82 11.24 -0.95
CA LEU A 54 6.77 10.23 -0.77
C LEU A 54 5.46 10.70 -1.38
N ALA A 55 4.74 9.80 -2.03
CA ALA A 55 3.37 10.03 -2.49
C ALA A 55 2.43 9.00 -1.86
N VAL A 56 1.31 9.47 -1.32
CA VAL A 56 0.20 8.60 -0.92
C VAL A 56 -0.83 8.62 -2.04
N VAL A 57 -1.07 7.45 -2.63
CA VAL A 57 -2.01 7.23 -3.72
C VAL A 57 -3.24 6.51 -3.17
N PHE A 58 -4.35 7.22 -3.15
CA PHE A 58 -5.63 6.70 -2.71
C PHE A 58 -6.39 6.15 -3.91
N VAL A 59 -6.68 4.84 -3.87
CA VAL A 59 -7.35 4.12 -4.97
C VAL A 59 -8.76 3.74 -4.54
N PRO A 60 -9.79 4.47 -5.02
CA PRO A 60 -11.18 4.09 -4.78
C PRO A 60 -11.50 2.72 -5.38
N MET A 61 -12.54 2.05 -4.86
CA MET A 61 -13.04 0.82 -5.47
C MET A 61 -13.55 1.09 -6.88
N TRP A 62 -13.20 0.25 -7.85
CA TRP A 62 -13.68 0.36 -9.23
C TRP A 62 -15.07 -0.25 -9.39
N GLY A 63 -15.82 0.23 -10.40
CA GLY A 63 -17.09 -0.35 -10.79
C GLY A 63 -18.26 -0.05 -9.87
N SER A 64 -18.11 0.84 -8.89
CA SER A 64 -19.23 1.32 -8.08
C SER A 64 -20.11 2.29 -8.86
N ASN A 65 -21.38 2.42 -8.44
CA ASN A 65 -22.37 3.20 -9.17
C ASN A 65 -22.32 4.71 -8.88
N THR A 66 -21.56 5.14 -7.87
CA THR A 66 -21.45 6.56 -7.50
C THR A 66 -20.04 6.90 -7.01
N PRO A 67 -19.34 7.84 -7.68
CA PRO A 67 -18.00 8.31 -7.27
C PRO A 67 -17.94 8.84 -5.83
N GLU A 68 -19.07 9.30 -5.30
CA GLU A 68 -19.18 9.86 -3.95
C GLU A 68 -19.08 8.76 -2.88
N GLN A 69 -19.68 7.58 -3.10
CA GLN A 69 -19.57 6.44 -2.17
C GLN A 69 -18.16 5.84 -2.18
N GLU A 70 -17.52 5.79 -3.36
CA GLU A 70 -16.14 5.33 -3.49
C GLU A 70 -15.15 6.16 -2.67
N ALA A 71 -15.39 7.46 -2.58
CA ALA A 71 -14.48 8.37 -1.91
C ALA A 71 -14.59 8.33 -0.38
N ILE A 72 -15.72 7.89 0.19
CA ILE A 72 -15.99 7.99 1.64
C ILE A 72 -14.98 7.16 2.45
N HIS A 73 -14.72 5.92 2.05
CA HIS A 73 -13.79 5.03 2.78
C HIS A 73 -12.37 5.59 2.78
N ILE A 74 -11.89 5.99 1.60
CA ILE A 74 -10.54 6.54 1.47
C ILE A 74 -10.41 7.89 2.19
N GLN A 75 -11.46 8.68 2.20
CA GLN A 75 -11.47 9.98 2.87
C GLN A 75 -11.32 9.83 4.38
N SER A 76 -11.96 8.85 5.00
CA SER A 76 -11.79 8.56 6.42
C SER A 76 -10.33 8.28 6.78
N ILE A 77 -9.65 7.44 5.99
CA ILE A 77 -8.22 7.13 6.21
C ILE A 77 -7.35 8.38 6.01
N ARG A 78 -7.62 9.17 4.96
CA ARG A 78 -6.91 10.41 4.67
C ARG A 78 -6.97 11.40 5.83
N GLU A 79 -8.16 11.62 6.39
CA GLU A 79 -8.36 12.53 7.52
C GLU A 79 -7.60 12.07 8.76
N GLU A 80 -7.60 10.79 9.07
CA GLU A 80 -6.82 10.23 10.17
C GLU A 80 -5.30 10.42 9.96
N ILE A 81 -4.80 10.23 8.73
CA ILE A 81 -3.37 10.50 8.40
C ILE A 81 -3.06 11.99 8.63
N TYR A 82 -3.93 12.90 8.19
CA TYR A 82 -3.68 14.33 8.27
C TYR A 82 -3.64 14.87 9.69
N GLN A 83 -4.36 14.25 10.62
CA GLN A 83 -4.36 14.61 12.04
C GLN A 83 -3.10 14.20 12.78
N LEU A 84 -2.34 13.21 12.26
CA LEU A 84 -1.11 12.76 12.90
C LEU A 84 -0.01 13.83 12.82
N LYS A 85 0.91 13.78 13.78
CA LYS A 85 2.05 14.70 13.81
C LYS A 85 3.08 14.28 12.75
N LYS A 86 3.68 15.26 12.08
CA LYS A 86 4.76 15.00 11.13
C LYS A 86 5.97 14.36 11.83
N VAL A 87 6.59 13.41 11.17
CA VAL A 87 7.75 12.67 11.68
C VAL A 87 9.00 13.56 11.67
N SER A 88 9.14 14.40 10.64
CA SER A 88 10.27 15.29 10.42
C SER A 88 9.83 16.55 9.68
N SER A 89 10.53 17.67 9.95
CA SER A 89 10.32 18.92 9.20
C SER A 89 10.83 18.84 7.77
N ASN A 90 11.73 17.91 7.48
CA ASN A 90 12.37 17.77 6.17
C ASN A 90 11.61 16.85 5.23
N LEU A 91 10.84 15.89 5.75
CA LEU A 91 10.05 14.97 4.93
C LEU A 91 8.90 15.70 4.24
N ARG A 92 8.84 15.61 2.92
CA ARG A 92 7.75 16.14 2.11
C ARG A 92 6.92 14.99 1.55
N ILE A 93 5.64 15.01 1.87
CA ILE A 93 4.66 13.99 1.48
C ILE A 93 3.68 14.66 0.53
N ALA A 94 3.38 14.00 -0.60
CA ALA A 94 2.36 14.45 -1.54
C ALA A 94 1.11 13.59 -1.45
N ASP A 95 -0.05 14.22 -1.55
CA ASP A 95 -1.36 13.60 -1.80
C ASP A 95 -1.91 14.14 -3.11
N PHE A 96 -2.01 13.29 -4.12
CA PHE A 96 -2.47 13.66 -5.45
C PHE A 96 -4.00 13.77 -5.55
N GLY A 97 -4.73 13.43 -4.50
CA GLY A 97 -6.18 13.28 -4.53
C GLY A 97 -6.61 11.83 -4.77
N ASN A 98 -7.81 11.63 -5.29
CA ASN A 98 -8.32 10.30 -5.54
C ASN A 98 -7.95 9.84 -6.95
N LEU A 99 -7.34 8.66 -7.07
CA LEU A 99 -7.05 8.06 -8.37
C LEU A 99 -8.37 7.88 -9.15
N LYS A 100 -8.37 8.23 -10.42
CA LYS A 100 -9.48 7.89 -11.32
C LYS A 100 -9.44 6.40 -11.57
N THR A 101 -10.53 5.72 -11.29
CA THR A 101 -10.65 4.28 -11.54
C THR A 101 -11.35 4.03 -12.86
N GLY A 102 -11.05 2.86 -13.47
CA GLY A 102 -11.76 2.37 -14.64
C GLY A 102 -13.09 1.71 -14.27
N LYS A 103 -13.82 1.24 -15.27
CA LYS A 103 -15.02 0.42 -15.06
C LYS A 103 -14.67 -1.01 -14.65
N THR A 104 -13.48 -1.45 -15.00
CA THR A 104 -12.96 -2.80 -14.72
C THR A 104 -11.70 -2.72 -13.86
N GLN A 105 -11.36 -3.85 -13.26
CA GLN A 105 -10.09 -4.01 -12.55
C GLN A 105 -8.90 -3.70 -13.46
N GLU A 106 -8.85 -4.28 -14.66
CA GLU A 106 -7.70 -4.13 -15.55
C GLU A 106 -7.49 -2.68 -16.01
N GLU A 107 -8.58 -1.93 -16.25
CA GLU A 107 -8.49 -0.49 -16.54
C GLU A 107 -7.90 0.28 -15.34
N THR A 108 -8.31 -0.06 -14.13
CA THR A 108 -7.76 0.57 -12.90
C THR A 108 -6.31 0.20 -12.67
N LEU A 109 -5.94 -1.08 -12.89
CA LEU A 109 -4.55 -1.53 -12.82
C LEU A 109 -3.67 -0.79 -13.82
N PHE A 110 -4.16 -0.58 -15.05
CA PHE A 110 -3.43 0.19 -16.07
C PHE A 110 -3.20 1.65 -15.62
N ILE A 111 -4.24 2.32 -15.13
CA ILE A 111 -4.14 3.70 -14.65
C ILE A 111 -3.14 3.80 -13.48
N LEU A 112 -3.23 2.89 -12.50
CA LEU A 112 -2.34 2.86 -11.35
C LEU A 112 -0.89 2.56 -11.76
N GLN A 113 -0.69 1.65 -12.73
CA GLN A 113 0.62 1.36 -13.31
C GLN A 113 1.25 2.61 -13.91
N GLU A 114 0.52 3.36 -14.75
CA GLU A 114 1.01 4.60 -15.35
C GLU A 114 1.44 5.61 -14.28
N VAL A 115 0.60 5.79 -13.25
CA VAL A 115 0.90 6.68 -12.12
C VAL A 115 2.16 6.25 -11.38
N CYS A 116 2.27 4.98 -10.99
CA CYS A 116 3.44 4.46 -10.28
C CYS A 116 4.71 4.62 -11.12
N THR A 117 4.66 4.29 -12.42
CA THR A 117 5.79 4.45 -13.34
C THR A 117 6.25 5.92 -13.40
N LEU A 118 5.31 6.87 -13.53
CA LEU A 118 5.64 8.30 -13.54
C LEU A 118 6.27 8.77 -12.23
N LEU A 119 5.75 8.32 -11.08
CA LEU A 119 6.29 8.65 -9.76
C LEU A 119 7.68 8.04 -9.52
N PHE A 120 7.91 6.79 -9.93
CA PHE A 120 9.24 6.17 -9.84
C PHE A 120 10.26 6.88 -10.71
N HIS A 121 9.88 7.33 -11.91
CA HIS A 121 10.74 8.19 -12.71
C HIS A 121 11.09 9.54 -12.04
N LEU A 122 10.27 10.01 -11.13
CA LEU A 122 10.55 11.20 -10.32
C LEU A 122 11.35 10.86 -9.04
N SER A 123 11.73 9.60 -8.85
CA SER A 123 12.39 9.07 -7.63
C SER A 123 11.54 9.24 -6.39
N VAL A 124 10.22 9.13 -6.53
CA VAL A 124 9.24 9.23 -5.44
C VAL A 124 8.84 7.83 -5.00
N ASN A 125 8.92 7.55 -3.71
CA ASN A 125 8.38 6.32 -3.14
C ASN A 125 6.86 6.42 -3.01
N VAL A 126 6.17 5.32 -3.28
CA VAL A 126 4.71 5.30 -3.37
C VAL A 126 4.10 4.48 -2.24
N ILE A 127 3.07 5.04 -1.59
CA ILE A 127 2.19 4.29 -0.70
C ILE A 127 0.83 4.20 -1.38
N ILE A 128 0.35 2.98 -1.62
CA ILE A 128 -0.95 2.71 -2.22
C ILE A 128 -1.92 2.32 -1.11
N LEU A 129 -3.04 3.00 -1.01
CA LEU A 129 -4.15 2.66 -0.12
C LEU A 129 -5.38 2.33 -0.96
N GLY A 130 -5.83 1.08 -0.93
CA GLY A 130 -6.94 0.59 -1.74
C GLY A 130 -7.62 -0.63 -1.15
N GLU A 131 -8.85 -0.92 -1.57
CA GLU A 131 -9.63 -2.01 -0.98
C GLU A 131 -9.20 -3.41 -1.47
N CYS A 132 -8.55 -3.51 -2.64
CA CYS A 132 -8.20 -4.80 -3.24
C CYS A 132 -6.67 -4.99 -3.33
N GLN A 133 -6.19 -6.10 -2.81
CA GLN A 133 -4.76 -6.43 -2.83
C GLN A 133 -4.21 -6.70 -4.24
N SER A 134 -5.06 -7.03 -5.20
CA SER A 134 -4.67 -7.17 -6.62
C SER A 134 -4.08 -5.90 -7.24
N LEU A 135 -4.24 -4.72 -6.62
CA LEU A 135 -3.56 -3.49 -7.01
C LEU A 135 -2.02 -3.62 -6.96
N THR A 136 -1.50 -4.60 -6.22
CA THR A 136 -0.09 -5.00 -6.22
C THR A 136 0.44 -5.32 -7.62
N ILE A 137 -0.41 -5.86 -8.51
CA ILE A 137 -0.04 -6.15 -9.91
C ILE A 137 0.43 -4.88 -10.63
N ALA A 138 -0.28 -3.76 -10.44
CA ALA A 138 0.07 -2.49 -11.06
C ALA A 138 1.44 -1.97 -10.60
N ALA A 139 1.72 -2.05 -9.30
CA ALA A 139 3.01 -1.67 -8.74
C ALA A 139 4.13 -2.59 -9.26
N MET A 140 3.90 -3.91 -9.34
CA MET A 140 4.84 -4.87 -9.91
C MET A 140 5.15 -4.55 -11.38
N ARG A 141 4.12 -4.31 -12.20
CA ARG A 141 4.28 -3.94 -13.62
C ARG A 141 5.10 -2.65 -13.79
N SER A 142 4.89 -1.67 -12.91
CA SER A 142 5.63 -0.40 -12.93
C SER A 142 7.10 -0.56 -12.62
N LEU A 143 7.44 -1.43 -11.66
CA LEU A 143 8.82 -1.65 -11.24
C LEU A 143 9.68 -2.32 -12.30
N LYS A 144 9.10 -3.03 -13.26
CA LYS A 144 9.82 -3.71 -14.35
C LYS A 144 10.66 -2.76 -15.24
N GLU A 145 10.32 -1.48 -15.27
CA GLU A 145 11.13 -0.48 -15.98
C GLU A 145 12.41 -0.09 -15.23
N PHE A 146 12.48 -0.41 -13.93
CA PHE A 146 13.54 0.06 -13.05
C PHE A 146 14.37 -1.09 -12.46
N GLU A 147 13.77 -2.27 -12.31
CA GLU A 147 14.36 -3.41 -11.63
C GLU A 147 14.23 -4.68 -12.48
N ASN A 148 15.33 -5.42 -12.62
CA ASN A 148 15.34 -6.69 -13.36
C ASN A 148 14.94 -7.89 -12.47
N ASN A 149 15.14 -7.76 -11.15
CA ASN A 149 14.87 -8.81 -10.16
C ASN A 149 14.05 -8.19 -9.04
N ILE A 150 12.74 -8.39 -9.04
CA ILE A 150 11.81 -7.79 -8.10
C ILE A 150 11.47 -8.79 -6.99
N ASN A 151 11.65 -8.36 -5.76
CA ASN A 151 11.27 -9.08 -4.55
C ASN A 151 9.98 -8.51 -3.99
N ILE A 152 9.00 -9.37 -3.72
CA ILE A 152 7.71 -9.00 -3.13
C ILE A 152 7.61 -9.58 -1.73
N ALA A 153 7.31 -8.75 -0.73
CA ALA A 153 6.85 -9.23 0.56
C ALA A 153 5.31 -9.15 0.59
N HIS A 154 4.67 -10.31 0.64
CA HIS A 154 3.23 -10.49 0.73
C HIS A 154 2.86 -10.78 2.19
N ILE A 155 2.23 -9.81 2.85
CA ILE A 155 1.80 -9.92 4.25
C ILE A 155 0.30 -10.10 4.27
N ASP A 156 -0.17 -11.29 4.63
CA ASP A 156 -1.56 -11.67 4.62
C ASP A 156 -1.84 -12.83 5.57
N SER A 157 -3.09 -13.00 5.96
CA SER A 157 -3.61 -14.20 6.65
C SER A 157 -3.71 -15.42 5.73
N ARG A 158 -3.72 -15.21 4.41
CA ARG A 158 -3.86 -16.19 3.32
C ARG A 158 -2.67 -16.16 2.38
N ILE A 159 -2.66 -17.13 1.46
CA ILE A 159 -1.80 -17.12 0.29
C ILE A 159 -2.72 -16.97 -0.92
N ASP A 160 -2.66 -15.83 -1.57
CA ASP A 160 -3.53 -15.46 -2.69
C ASP A 160 -3.10 -16.14 -4.00
N LEU A 161 -2.94 -17.45 -3.92
CA LEU A 161 -2.53 -18.35 -4.99
C LEU A 161 -3.59 -19.43 -5.18
N SER A 162 -4.19 -19.53 -6.35
CA SER A 162 -5.03 -20.67 -6.71
C SER A 162 -4.18 -21.88 -7.08
N VAL A 163 -4.64 -23.05 -6.71
CA VAL A 163 -4.06 -24.33 -7.11
C VAL A 163 -4.96 -25.09 -8.10
N ASP A 164 -6.13 -24.54 -8.39
CA ASP A 164 -7.08 -25.08 -9.36
C ASP A 164 -7.07 -24.14 -10.59
N ASP A 165 -6.76 -24.70 -11.77
CA ASP A 165 -6.49 -23.94 -13.00
C ASP A 165 -7.68 -23.14 -13.56
N ASP A 166 -8.90 -23.30 -13.01
CA ASP A 166 -10.13 -22.78 -13.58
C ASP A 166 -10.80 -21.62 -12.83
N ILE A 167 -10.15 -21.00 -11.82
CA ILE A 167 -10.79 -19.93 -11.02
C ILE A 167 -9.98 -18.62 -11.13
N PRO A 168 -10.20 -17.85 -12.22
CA PRO A 168 -9.70 -16.47 -12.22
C PRO A 168 -10.48 -15.65 -11.18
N SER A 169 -9.80 -15.16 -10.17
CA SER A 169 -10.38 -14.28 -9.16
C SER A 169 -9.37 -13.21 -8.77
N PRO A 170 -9.81 -11.96 -8.56
CA PRO A 170 -8.97 -10.90 -7.99
C PRO A 170 -8.30 -11.30 -6.66
N GLU A 171 -8.88 -12.29 -5.97
CA GLU A 171 -8.36 -12.83 -4.71
C GLU A 171 -7.10 -13.68 -4.91
N PHE A 172 -6.82 -14.17 -6.13
CA PHE A 172 -5.65 -14.99 -6.45
C PHE A 172 -4.63 -14.24 -7.31
N TYR A 173 -4.41 -12.99 -6.99
CA TYR A 173 -3.57 -12.08 -7.78
C TYR A 173 -2.11 -12.55 -7.92
N LEU A 174 -1.61 -13.41 -7.01
CA LEU A 174 -0.27 -13.97 -7.12
C LEU A 174 -0.12 -14.89 -8.34
N ASN A 175 -1.21 -15.55 -8.80
CA ASN A 175 -1.17 -16.30 -10.06
C ASN A 175 -0.79 -15.38 -11.22
N ASP A 176 -1.46 -14.22 -11.31
CA ASP A 176 -1.19 -13.26 -12.38
C ASP A 176 0.27 -12.76 -12.35
N ILE A 177 0.81 -12.51 -11.15
CA ILE A 177 2.21 -12.11 -11.00
C ILE A 177 3.15 -13.25 -11.41
N ILE A 178 2.91 -14.47 -10.93
CA ILE A 178 3.77 -15.63 -11.19
C ILE A 178 3.72 -16.02 -12.67
N GLU A 179 2.55 -15.96 -13.31
CA GLU A 179 2.39 -16.40 -14.70
C GLU A 179 2.77 -15.33 -15.73
N LYS A 180 2.34 -14.08 -15.48
CA LYS A 180 2.46 -13.00 -16.46
C LYS A 180 3.69 -12.11 -16.27
N GLU A 181 4.21 -12.03 -15.04
CA GLU A 181 5.30 -11.13 -14.67
C GLU A 181 6.60 -11.86 -14.28
N SER A 182 6.66 -13.19 -14.48
CA SER A 182 7.75 -14.09 -14.07
C SER A 182 9.15 -13.65 -14.53
N SER A 183 9.26 -12.97 -15.68
CA SER A 183 10.56 -12.54 -16.23
C SER A 183 11.32 -11.54 -15.35
N HIS A 184 10.62 -10.84 -14.44
CA HIS A 184 11.20 -9.87 -13.51
C HIS A 184 10.97 -10.25 -12.04
N LEU A 185 10.15 -11.25 -11.78
CA LEU A 185 9.90 -11.74 -10.44
C LEU A 185 11.08 -12.60 -9.97
N TYR A 186 11.73 -12.21 -8.88
CA TYR A 186 12.82 -12.97 -8.29
C TYR A 186 12.37 -13.78 -7.07
N ASN A 187 11.65 -13.15 -6.13
CA ASN A 187 11.16 -13.82 -4.93
C ASN A 187 9.80 -13.27 -4.47
N ILE A 188 9.02 -14.15 -3.84
CA ILE A 188 7.85 -13.79 -3.03
C ILE A 188 8.06 -14.35 -1.63
N SER A 189 8.07 -13.48 -0.63
CA SER A 189 8.09 -13.87 0.78
C SER A 189 6.68 -13.70 1.36
N CYS A 190 5.96 -14.82 1.58
CA CYS A 190 4.63 -14.83 2.19
C CYS A 190 4.77 -14.81 3.72
N ILE A 191 4.32 -13.72 4.36
CA ILE A 191 4.55 -13.45 5.78
C ILE A 191 3.20 -13.38 6.52
N GLY A 192 3.03 -14.17 7.58
CA GLY A 192 1.87 -14.05 8.46
C GLY A 192 0.70 -14.94 8.11
N TYR A 193 0.83 -15.82 7.11
CA TYR A 193 -0.27 -16.71 6.75
C TYR A 193 -0.70 -17.60 7.94
N GLN A 194 -1.97 -17.94 7.96
CA GLN A 194 -2.57 -18.76 9.01
C GLN A 194 -2.90 -20.14 8.44
N SER A 195 -2.29 -21.18 9.00
CA SER A 195 -2.33 -22.54 8.44
C SER A 195 -3.73 -23.12 8.22
N TYR A 196 -4.73 -22.64 8.95
CA TYR A 196 -6.13 -23.09 8.78
C TYR A 196 -6.86 -22.37 7.63
N PHE A 197 -6.24 -21.39 6.99
CA PHE A 197 -6.74 -20.71 5.79
C PHE A 197 -6.00 -21.12 4.51
N VAL A 198 -4.95 -21.93 4.63
CA VAL A 198 -4.03 -22.23 3.52
C VAL A 198 -4.05 -23.72 3.21
N ASP A 199 -4.30 -24.07 1.94
CA ASP A 199 -4.19 -25.45 1.46
C ASP A 199 -2.72 -25.86 1.35
N GLN A 200 -2.43 -27.11 1.71
CA GLN A 200 -1.08 -27.66 1.59
C GLN A 200 -0.54 -27.60 0.15
N ARG A 201 -1.44 -27.66 -0.86
CA ARG A 201 -1.06 -27.54 -2.28
C ARG A 201 -0.49 -26.14 -2.59
N GLN A 202 -1.01 -25.06 -1.95
CA GLN A 202 -0.47 -23.71 -2.09
C GLN A 202 0.98 -23.63 -1.56
N LEU A 203 1.23 -24.22 -0.38
CA LEU A 203 2.58 -24.27 0.21
C LEU A 203 3.55 -25.10 -0.65
N ASN A 204 3.09 -26.23 -1.18
CA ASN A 204 3.87 -27.04 -2.10
C ASN A 204 4.22 -26.25 -3.37
N ARG A 205 3.25 -25.52 -3.94
CA ARG A 205 3.47 -24.67 -5.13
C ARG A 205 4.51 -23.58 -4.89
N LEU A 206 4.45 -22.88 -3.74
CA LEU A 206 5.48 -21.91 -3.36
C LEU A 206 6.86 -22.55 -3.23
N SER A 207 6.93 -23.75 -2.62
CA SER A 207 8.19 -24.50 -2.45
C SER A 207 8.78 -24.95 -3.79
N GLU A 208 7.96 -25.39 -4.75
CA GLU A 208 8.38 -25.73 -6.10
C GLU A 208 8.96 -24.53 -6.86
N LEU A 209 8.46 -23.33 -6.56
CA LEU A 209 8.93 -22.06 -7.13
C LEU A 209 10.09 -21.44 -6.32
N TYR A 210 10.53 -22.11 -5.26
CA TYR A 210 11.55 -21.63 -4.32
C TYR A 210 11.19 -20.31 -3.62
N PHE A 211 9.88 -20.02 -3.46
CA PHE A 211 9.39 -18.86 -2.72
C PHE A 211 9.29 -19.15 -1.23
N GLU A 212 9.49 -18.12 -0.43
CA GLU A 212 9.56 -18.25 1.02
C GLU A 212 8.17 -18.07 1.65
N ASN A 213 7.92 -18.81 2.75
CA ASN A 213 6.67 -18.68 3.47
C ASN A 213 6.89 -18.78 4.99
N TYR A 214 6.31 -17.84 5.73
CA TYR A 214 6.46 -17.68 7.16
C TYR A 214 5.09 -17.57 7.83
N ARG A 215 4.67 -18.63 8.54
CA ARG A 215 3.38 -18.64 9.22
C ARG A 215 3.35 -17.64 10.37
N LEU A 216 2.17 -17.12 10.69
CA LEU A 216 1.92 -16.11 11.71
C LEU A 216 2.62 -16.43 13.05
N GLY A 217 2.50 -17.68 13.55
CA GLY A 217 3.07 -18.07 14.85
C GLY A 217 4.59 -17.91 14.90
N LEU A 218 5.30 -18.29 13.83
CA LEU A 218 6.76 -18.14 13.74
C LEU A 218 7.19 -16.68 13.74
N VAL A 219 6.49 -15.87 12.94
CA VAL A 219 6.80 -14.42 12.85
C VAL A 219 6.57 -13.73 14.20
N ARG A 220 5.49 -14.11 14.91
CA ARG A 220 5.16 -13.52 16.21
C ARG A 220 6.06 -13.95 17.35
N GLU A 221 6.65 -15.14 17.28
CA GLU A 221 7.68 -15.57 18.27
C GLU A 221 8.89 -14.63 18.25
N ASN A 222 9.27 -14.18 17.06
CA ASN A 222 10.33 -13.19 16.87
C ASN A 222 10.04 -12.31 15.65
N LEU A 223 9.36 -11.18 15.87
CA LEU A 223 8.98 -10.27 14.80
C LEU A 223 10.19 -9.71 14.03
N GLU A 224 11.36 -9.67 14.65
CA GLU A 224 12.58 -9.19 14.02
C GLU A 224 13.04 -10.09 12.86
N THR A 225 12.59 -11.34 12.79
CA THR A 225 12.87 -12.23 11.66
C THR A 225 12.24 -11.76 10.36
N ALA A 226 11.18 -10.93 10.41
CA ALA A 226 10.56 -10.34 9.24
C ALA A 226 11.36 -9.14 8.70
N GLU A 227 12.22 -8.51 9.51
CA GLU A 227 12.96 -7.30 9.09
C GLU A 227 13.86 -7.55 7.87
N PRO A 228 14.69 -8.61 7.79
CA PRO A 228 15.49 -8.89 6.60
C PRO A 228 14.64 -9.13 5.36
N LEU A 229 13.49 -9.79 5.48
CA LEU A 229 12.58 -10.08 4.37
C LEU A 229 11.99 -8.77 3.80
N LEU A 230 11.60 -7.86 4.70
CA LEU A 230 11.06 -6.56 4.31
C LEU A 230 12.15 -5.61 3.80
N ARG A 231 13.38 -5.75 4.31
CA ARG A 231 14.54 -4.98 3.82
C ARG A 231 14.92 -5.33 2.39
N ASP A 232 14.84 -6.61 2.03
CA ASP A 232 15.21 -7.09 0.70
C ASP A 232 14.10 -6.95 -0.33
N ALA A 233 12.88 -6.60 0.08
CA ALA A 233 11.77 -6.39 -0.81
C ALA A 233 11.86 -5.06 -1.56
N ASP A 234 11.40 -5.04 -2.81
CA ASP A 234 11.19 -3.85 -3.63
C ASP A 234 9.75 -3.35 -3.50
N LEU A 235 8.82 -4.29 -3.28
CA LEU A 235 7.37 -4.07 -3.16
C LEU A 235 6.83 -4.79 -1.93
N ILE A 236 6.12 -4.04 -1.08
CA ILE A 236 5.40 -4.59 0.06
C ILE A 236 3.90 -4.58 -0.26
N SER A 237 3.26 -5.73 -0.13
CA SER A 237 1.81 -5.91 -0.27
C SER A 237 1.24 -6.37 1.07
N PHE A 238 0.58 -5.48 1.79
CA PHE A 238 0.04 -5.73 3.12
C PHE A 238 -1.49 -5.78 3.06
N ASP A 239 -2.09 -6.94 3.33
CA ASP A 239 -3.52 -7.07 3.48
C ASP A 239 -3.93 -6.89 4.95
N MET A 240 -4.95 -6.08 5.19
CA MET A 240 -5.47 -5.80 6.54
C MET A 240 -6.09 -7.03 7.20
N SER A 241 -6.43 -8.09 6.44
CA SER A 241 -6.89 -9.38 6.99
C SER A 241 -5.83 -10.11 7.80
N ALA A 242 -4.54 -9.76 7.61
CA ALA A 242 -3.45 -10.26 8.43
C ALA A 242 -3.53 -9.83 9.90
N ILE A 243 -4.30 -8.75 10.18
CA ILE A 243 -4.48 -8.18 11.52
C ILE A 243 -5.73 -8.78 12.15
N LYS A 244 -5.68 -9.07 13.44
CA LYS A 244 -6.84 -9.62 14.16
C LYS A 244 -8.01 -8.64 14.18
N THR A 245 -9.25 -9.14 14.08
CA THR A 245 -10.49 -8.35 14.06
C THR A 245 -10.61 -7.36 15.20
N ALA A 246 -10.13 -7.70 16.40
CA ALA A 246 -10.22 -6.82 17.56
C ALA A 246 -9.43 -5.51 17.37
N ASP A 247 -8.38 -5.51 16.54
CA ASP A 247 -7.53 -4.34 16.25
C ASP A 247 -7.93 -3.65 14.93
N ALA A 248 -8.42 -4.42 13.94
CA ALA A 248 -8.88 -3.92 12.64
C ALA A 248 -10.26 -4.51 12.28
N PRO A 249 -11.36 -3.99 12.86
CA PRO A 249 -12.70 -4.49 12.54
C PRO A 249 -13.18 -4.16 11.13
N GLY A 250 -12.67 -3.11 10.50
CA GLY A 250 -13.01 -2.67 9.14
C GLY A 250 -12.38 -3.52 8.05
N VAL A 251 -12.54 -4.85 8.15
CA VAL A 251 -12.03 -5.85 7.20
C VAL A 251 -13.08 -6.92 6.98
N GLN A 252 -13.51 -7.12 5.75
CA GLN A 252 -14.61 -8.05 5.44
C GLN A 252 -14.27 -9.52 5.79
N LYS A 253 -13.03 -9.95 5.52
CA LYS A 253 -12.56 -11.33 5.79
C LYS A 253 -11.66 -11.39 7.02
N SER A 254 -11.97 -10.61 8.05
CA SER A 254 -11.17 -10.55 9.27
C SER A 254 -11.23 -11.85 10.09
N SER A 255 -10.21 -12.07 10.90
CA SER A 255 -10.07 -13.24 11.79
C SER A 255 -9.84 -12.80 13.23
N PRO A 256 -10.34 -13.57 14.24
CA PRO A 256 -10.02 -13.31 15.65
C PRO A 256 -8.53 -13.41 15.95
N ASN A 257 -7.79 -14.19 15.16
CA ASN A 257 -6.34 -14.31 15.25
C ASN A 257 -5.67 -13.56 14.09
N GLY A 258 -4.49 -13.00 14.33
CA GLY A 258 -3.74 -12.21 13.39
C GLY A 258 -2.61 -11.45 14.10
N PHE A 259 -1.93 -10.59 13.39
CA PHE A 259 -0.99 -9.64 13.99
C PHE A 259 -1.73 -8.68 14.93
N PHE A 260 -1.04 -8.23 15.97
CA PHE A 260 -1.49 -7.08 16.75
C PHE A 260 -1.24 -5.78 16.00
N SER A 261 -1.93 -4.70 16.39
CA SER A 261 -1.77 -3.38 15.79
C SER A 261 -0.33 -2.85 15.88
N ASP A 262 0.35 -3.06 17.02
CA ASP A 262 1.75 -2.65 17.20
C ASP A 262 2.72 -3.49 16.35
N GLU A 263 2.45 -4.78 16.16
CA GLU A 263 3.21 -5.65 15.26
C GLU A 263 3.08 -5.17 13.79
N ALA A 264 1.86 -4.84 13.34
CA ALA A 264 1.61 -4.29 12.02
C ALA A 264 2.35 -2.95 11.79
N CYS A 265 2.32 -2.05 12.77
CA CYS A 265 3.07 -0.80 12.74
C CYS A 265 4.59 -1.04 12.68
N ARG A 266 5.11 -2.02 13.42
CA ARG A 266 6.54 -2.37 13.36
C ARG A 266 6.94 -2.96 12.00
N LEU A 267 6.10 -3.80 11.40
CA LEU A 267 6.34 -4.35 10.06
C LEU A 267 6.40 -3.22 9.01
N THR A 268 5.46 -2.27 9.04
CA THR A 268 5.51 -1.14 8.11
C THR A 268 6.71 -0.22 8.37
N ARG A 269 7.17 -0.09 9.62
CA ARG A 269 8.40 0.63 9.93
C ARG A 269 9.63 -0.08 9.34
N TYR A 270 9.72 -1.40 9.44
CA TYR A 270 10.81 -2.18 8.81
C TYR A 270 10.82 -1.99 7.29
N ALA A 271 9.64 -2.01 6.65
CA ALA A 271 9.52 -1.69 5.24
C ALA A 271 10.02 -0.27 4.92
N GLY A 272 9.70 0.71 5.78
CA GLY A 272 10.14 2.10 5.63
C GLY A 272 11.66 2.28 5.70
N ILE A 273 12.34 1.55 6.59
CA ILE A 273 13.80 1.63 6.77
C ILE A 273 14.55 1.09 5.53
N SER A 274 13.94 0.22 4.77
CA SER A 274 14.57 -0.36 3.57
C SER A 274 14.83 0.70 2.50
N ASP A 275 16.08 0.79 2.04
CA ASP A 275 16.45 1.62 0.88
C ASP A 275 15.92 1.04 -0.44
N ARG A 276 15.60 -0.27 -0.48
CA ARG A 276 15.09 -0.96 -1.68
C ARG A 276 13.61 -0.74 -1.91
N VAL A 277 12.80 -0.72 -0.84
CA VAL A 277 11.34 -0.58 -0.97
C VAL A 277 10.97 0.69 -1.71
N LYS A 278 10.38 0.54 -2.89
CA LYS A 278 9.86 1.62 -3.74
C LYS A 278 8.36 1.83 -3.52
N CYS A 279 7.64 0.76 -3.14
CA CYS A 279 6.20 0.82 -2.97
C CYS A 279 5.75 0.00 -1.75
N LEU A 280 4.88 0.61 -0.93
CA LEU A 280 4.09 -0.04 0.10
C LEU A 280 2.61 0.02 -0.29
N GLY A 281 1.96 -1.12 -0.48
CA GLY A 281 0.50 -1.20 -0.60
C GLY A 281 -0.12 -1.66 0.70
N ILE A 282 -1.19 -1.01 1.16
CA ILE A 282 -2.03 -1.45 2.27
C ILE A 282 -3.45 -1.63 1.73
N TYR A 283 -3.96 -2.84 1.85
CA TYR A 283 -5.15 -3.31 1.15
C TYR A 283 -6.13 -4.04 2.05
N GLY A 284 -7.26 -4.48 1.49
CA GLY A 284 -8.16 -5.42 2.15
C GLY A 284 -9.07 -4.80 3.20
N PHE A 285 -9.16 -3.47 3.29
CA PHE A 285 -10.08 -2.81 4.19
C PHE A 285 -11.49 -2.69 3.60
N ASN A 286 -12.49 -2.70 4.47
CA ASN A 286 -13.88 -2.36 4.17
C ASN A 286 -14.45 -1.59 5.36
N LEU A 287 -14.54 -0.28 5.23
CA LEU A 287 -14.91 0.60 6.33
C LEU A 287 -16.39 0.57 6.68
N ASP A 288 -17.26 -0.05 5.87
CA ASP A 288 -18.64 -0.36 6.26
C ASP A 288 -18.69 -1.32 7.47
N CYS A 289 -17.62 -2.13 7.64
CA CYS A 289 -17.44 -3.01 8.79
C CYS A 289 -16.70 -2.34 9.96
N ASP A 290 -16.19 -1.10 9.78
CA ASP A 290 -15.36 -0.43 10.78
C ASP A 290 -16.18 0.06 11.98
N ASN A 291 -15.52 0.19 13.12
CA ASN A 291 -16.11 0.68 14.34
C ASN A 291 -15.37 1.92 14.84
N ASN A 292 -16.04 3.07 14.87
CA ASN A 292 -15.46 4.33 15.31
C ASN A 292 -14.14 4.70 14.63
N SER A 293 -14.00 4.44 13.34
CA SER A 293 -12.78 4.67 12.54
C SER A 293 -11.53 3.96 13.12
N GLN A 294 -11.70 2.85 13.83
CA GLN A 294 -10.58 2.14 14.46
C GLN A 294 -9.59 1.63 13.43
N THR A 295 -10.09 1.03 12.34
CA THR A 295 -9.25 0.53 11.24
C THR A 295 -8.59 1.67 10.49
N SER A 296 -9.34 2.75 10.19
CA SER A 296 -8.79 3.94 9.53
C SER A 296 -7.64 4.55 10.34
N ARG A 297 -7.78 4.64 11.67
CA ARG A 297 -6.71 5.12 12.58
C ARG A 297 -5.50 4.20 12.57
N LEU A 298 -5.73 2.88 12.59
CA LEU A 298 -4.61 1.93 12.53
C LEU A 298 -3.87 2.04 11.20
N MET A 299 -4.57 2.13 10.07
CA MET A 299 -3.94 2.33 8.77
C MET A 299 -3.13 3.63 8.71
N ALA A 300 -3.68 4.71 9.28
CA ALA A 300 -2.96 5.98 9.41
C ALA A 300 -1.67 5.84 10.24
N GLN A 301 -1.72 5.08 11.36
CA GLN A 301 -0.54 4.79 12.18
C GLN A 301 0.47 3.93 11.40
N MET A 302 0.04 2.90 10.67
CA MET A 302 0.93 2.09 9.84
C MET A 302 1.66 2.94 8.79
N VAL A 303 0.96 3.86 8.13
CA VAL A 303 1.55 4.83 7.19
C VAL A 303 2.55 5.75 7.91
N TRP A 304 2.21 6.21 9.11
CA TRP A 304 3.09 7.05 9.93
C TRP A 304 4.39 6.31 10.31
N TYR A 305 4.29 5.04 10.72
CA TYR A 305 5.45 4.21 11.02
C TYR A 305 6.33 3.95 9.79
N TYR A 306 5.71 3.82 8.60
CA TYR A 306 6.49 3.79 7.36
C TYR A 306 7.26 5.10 7.13
N PHE A 307 6.64 6.26 7.35
CA PHE A 307 7.33 7.56 7.27
C PHE A 307 8.49 7.66 8.26
N GLU A 308 8.29 7.18 9.50
CA GLU A 308 9.36 7.14 10.50
C GLU A 308 10.50 6.22 10.06
N GLY A 309 10.19 5.06 9.50
CA GLY A 309 11.21 4.20 8.89
C GLY A 309 11.94 4.90 7.77
N PHE A 310 11.21 5.54 6.86
CA PHE A 310 11.76 6.19 5.67
C PHE A 310 12.80 7.27 5.98
N ILE A 311 12.56 8.11 6.97
CA ILE A 311 13.55 9.14 7.37
C ILE A 311 14.79 8.55 8.05
N ASN A 312 14.74 7.29 8.46
CA ASN A 312 15.84 6.57 9.09
C ASN A 312 16.60 5.65 8.12
N ARG A 313 16.37 5.78 6.80
CA ARG A 313 17.13 5.08 5.77
C ARG A 313 18.60 5.43 5.86
N LYS A 314 19.46 4.43 5.72
CA LYS A 314 20.91 4.62 5.86
C LYS A 314 21.62 4.84 4.53
N HIS A 315 20.91 4.71 3.40
CA HIS A 315 21.47 4.80 2.05
C HIS A 315 22.67 3.86 1.86
N GLU A 316 22.53 2.62 2.33
CA GLU A 316 23.59 1.60 2.28
C GLU A 316 23.71 0.95 0.89
N TYR A 317 22.68 1.07 0.04
CA TYR A 317 22.74 0.59 -1.33
C TYR A 317 23.22 1.70 -2.28
N PRO A 318 24.21 1.41 -3.16
CA PRO A 318 24.58 2.38 -4.18
C PRO A 318 23.39 2.62 -5.12
N SER A 319 23.06 3.91 -5.30
CA SER A 319 22.00 4.39 -6.21
C SER A 319 22.43 4.26 -7.68
#